data_802c87d1180328ee0506e13543c37c86
#
_entry.id   802c87d1180328ee0506e13543c37c86
#
_cell.length_a   1.000
_cell.length_b   1.000
_cell.length_c   1.000
_cell.angle_alpha   90.00
_cell.angle_beta   90.00
_cell.angle_gamma   90.00
#
_symmetry.space_group_name_H-M   'P 1'
#
loop_
_entity.id
_entity.type
_entity.pdbx_description
1 polymer ?
#
loop_
_entity_poly.entity_id
_entity_poly.type
_entity_poly.pdbx_seq_one_letter_code
_entity_poly.pdbx_strand_id
1 'polypeptide(L)'
;MSEHYIEFRGVSKAFDEHVVLDDVSFFVNHGETVVIMGRSGVGKSVALKHIMGFLKPDSGRVIVAGEDITDWNESQLAEIRRKVTMVFQSGALFDSLTVGENIAFPLQTREGITGEQIDARVAELAEMLEVADVLDKVPSEISTGTKRAVAIARALAQDPEAILYDEPTTMVDPLMAAHTSDLILKLKETLHKTSIVVTHDTHLGKKLADRLVFLHEGKVAFFGPWLEFESSQESFLRNFRLQDELIPALDVTT
;
A
#
# COMPACT_ATOMS: atom_id res chain seq x y z
N MET A 1 11.21 21.64 6.79
CA MET A 1 10.73 20.40 6.16
C MET A 1 9.23 20.32 6.44
N SER A 2 8.41 19.86 5.50
CA SER A 2 6.97 19.64 5.75
C SER A 2 6.82 18.65 6.92
N GLU A 3 5.89 18.91 7.84
CA GLU A 3 5.56 18.00 8.94
C GLU A 3 4.99 16.68 8.41
N HIS A 4 4.32 16.74 7.25
CA HIS A 4 3.66 15.60 6.61
C HIS A 4 4.45 15.12 5.40
N TYR A 5 4.55 13.78 5.25
CA TYR A 5 5.17 13.14 4.10
C TYR A 5 4.22 13.06 2.90
N ILE A 6 2.94 12.73 3.16
CA ILE A 6 1.86 12.76 2.16
C ILE A 6 0.73 13.62 2.70
N GLU A 7 0.14 14.47 1.84
CA GLU A 7 -0.98 15.30 2.23
C GLU A 7 -1.95 15.49 1.07
N PHE A 8 -3.23 15.28 1.33
CA PHE A 8 -4.37 15.60 0.47
C PHE A 8 -5.04 16.86 1.00
N ARG A 9 -5.26 17.84 0.14
CA ARG A 9 -5.94 19.11 0.46
C ARG A 9 -7.12 19.32 -0.46
N GLY A 10 -8.32 18.95 0.00
CA GLY A 10 -9.57 19.16 -0.75
C GLY A 10 -9.61 18.43 -2.09
N VAL A 11 -9.05 17.22 -2.17
CA VAL A 11 -8.92 16.46 -3.41
C VAL A 11 -10.29 15.94 -3.85
N SER A 12 -10.70 16.31 -5.07
CA SER A 12 -11.91 15.77 -5.71
C SER A 12 -11.53 15.10 -7.03
N LYS A 13 -12.24 13.99 -7.35
CA LYS A 13 -12.08 13.25 -8.59
C LYS A 13 -13.38 12.63 -9.03
N ALA A 14 -13.77 12.90 -10.26
CA ALA A 14 -14.88 12.25 -10.94
C ALA A 14 -14.39 11.47 -12.17
N PHE A 15 -15.12 10.44 -12.54
CA PHE A 15 -15.00 9.73 -13.81
C PHE A 15 -16.37 9.84 -14.50
N ASP A 16 -16.41 10.51 -15.62
CA ASP A 16 -17.64 10.90 -16.29
C ASP A 16 -18.56 11.69 -15.31
N GLU A 17 -19.76 11.23 -15.02
CA GLU A 17 -20.70 11.85 -14.08
C GLU A 17 -20.58 11.29 -12.65
N HIS A 18 -19.69 10.32 -12.42
CA HIS A 18 -19.57 9.66 -11.12
C HIS A 18 -18.44 10.27 -10.28
N VAL A 19 -18.80 10.98 -9.20
CA VAL A 19 -17.84 11.51 -8.22
C VAL A 19 -17.33 10.36 -7.36
N VAL A 20 -16.01 10.16 -7.36
CA VAL A 20 -15.34 9.07 -6.61
C VAL A 20 -14.63 9.60 -5.37
N LEU A 21 -14.02 10.79 -5.45
CA LEU A 21 -13.49 11.53 -4.30
C LEU A 21 -14.14 12.92 -4.30
N ASP A 22 -14.61 13.37 -3.13
CA ASP A 22 -15.30 14.63 -2.93
C ASP A 22 -14.71 15.35 -1.71
N ASP A 23 -13.90 16.37 -1.95
CA ASP A 23 -13.23 17.20 -0.94
C ASP A 23 -12.43 16.41 0.10
N VAL A 24 -11.68 15.41 -0.37
CA VAL A 24 -10.89 14.51 0.49
C VAL A 24 -9.65 15.22 1.02
N SER A 25 -9.53 15.27 2.37
CA SER A 25 -8.39 15.86 3.06
C SER A 25 -7.91 14.95 4.17
N PHE A 26 -6.63 14.57 4.14
CA PHE A 26 -5.92 13.83 5.19
C PHE A 26 -4.41 13.98 5.01
N PHE A 27 -3.63 13.51 5.98
CA PHE A 27 -2.17 13.53 5.89
C PHE A 27 -1.54 12.30 6.54
N VAL A 28 -0.30 12.01 6.14
CA VAL A 28 0.54 10.94 6.68
C VAL A 28 1.88 11.54 7.09
N ASN A 29 2.29 11.34 8.34
CA ASN A 29 3.58 11.82 8.82
C ASN A 29 4.72 10.90 8.38
N HIS A 30 5.95 11.38 8.49
CA HIS A 30 7.13 10.55 8.24
C HIS A 30 7.15 9.34 9.18
N GLY A 31 7.37 8.14 8.64
CA GLY A 31 7.45 6.88 9.39
C GLY A 31 6.10 6.37 9.92
N GLU A 32 4.99 7.06 9.62
CA GLU A 32 3.65 6.66 10.04
C GLU A 32 3.03 5.66 9.07
N THR A 33 2.24 4.74 9.61
CA THR A 33 1.35 3.87 8.83
C THR A 33 -0.10 4.35 8.96
N VAL A 34 -0.64 4.86 7.85
CA VAL A 34 -2.07 5.20 7.76
C VAL A 34 -2.80 4.12 6.97
N VAL A 35 -3.88 3.61 7.55
CA VAL A 35 -4.75 2.66 6.86
C VAL A 35 -5.94 3.42 6.27
N ILE A 36 -6.23 3.21 4.99
CA ILE A 36 -7.41 3.77 4.32
C ILE A 36 -8.43 2.65 4.18
N MET A 37 -9.57 2.80 4.84
CA MET A 37 -10.66 1.82 4.83
C MET A 37 -11.94 2.40 4.23
N GLY A 38 -12.87 1.52 3.92
CA GLY A 38 -14.17 1.83 3.36
C GLY A 38 -14.66 0.73 2.42
N ARG A 39 -15.92 0.80 2.00
CA ARG A 39 -16.52 -0.20 1.11
C ARG A 39 -15.80 -0.29 -0.24
N SER A 40 -16.00 -1.40 -0.95
CA SER A 40 -15.49 -1.54 -2.33
C SER A 40 -16.05 -0.42 -3.22
N GLY A 41 -15.19 0.13 -4.09
CA GLY A 41 -15.58 1.20 -5.02
C GLY A 41 -15.61 2.62 -4.45
N VAL A 42 -15.35 2.83 -3.13
CA VAL A 42 -15.45 4.16 -2.48
C VAL A 42 -14.30 5.12 -2.82
N GLY A 43 -13.31 4.69 -3.63
CA GLY A 43 -12.20 5.56 -4.04
C GLY A 43 -10.84 5.26 -3.39
N LYS A 44 -10.70 4.20 -2.56
CA LYS A 44 -9.44 3.87 -1.87
C LYS A 44 -8.23 3.76 -2.80
N SER A 45 -8.29 2.90 -3.81
CA SER A 45 -7.21 2.74 -4.80
C SER A 45 -7.05 3.97 -5.71
N VAL A 46 -8.11 4.77 -5.86
CA VAL A 46 -8.04 6.06 -6.57
C VAL A 46 -7.16 7.04 -5.79
N ALA A 47 -7.25 7.09 -4.46
CA ALA A 47 -6.36 7.88 -3.62
C ALA A 47 -4.88 7.46 -3.80
N LEU A 48 -4.56 6.15 -3.79
CA LEU A 48 -3.19 5.68 -4.05
C LEU A 48 -2.66 6.11 -5.43
N LYS A 49 -3.52 6.05 -6.45
CA LYS A 49 -3.14 6.47 -7.82
C LYS A 49 -2.82 7.97 -7.91
N HIS A 50 -3.44 8.81 -7.09
CA HIS A 50 -3.09 10.24 -7.00
C HIS A 50 -1.72 10.44 -6.37
N ILE A 51 -1.36 9.68 -5.31
CA ILE A 51 -0.05 9.76 -4.67
C ILE A 51 1.08 9.37 -5.64
N MET A 52 0.82 8.37 -6.51
CA MET A 52 1.76 7.94 -7.54
C MET A 52 1.76 8.84 -8.79
N GLY A 53 0.87 9.85 -8.85
CA GLY A 53 0.69 10.69 -10.04
C GLY A 53 0.14 9.93 -11.25
N PHE A 54 -0.47 8.75 -11.06
CA PHE A 54 -1.17 8.02 -12.15
C PHE A 54 -2.51 8.65 -12.49
N LEU A 55 -3.06 9.44 -11.56
CA LEU A 55 -4.28 10.23 -11.75
C LEU A 55 -4.04 11.65 -11.27
N LYS A 56 -4.55 12.61 -12.04
CA LYS A 56 -4.60 14.01 -11.65
C LYS A 56 -5.96 14.30 -11.02
N PRO A 57 -6.02 15.00 -9.87
CA PRO A 57 -7.29 15.44 -9.30
C PRO A 57 -7.97 16.48 -10.18
N ASP A 58 -9.29 16.56 -10.10
CA ASP A 58 -10.08 17.60 -10.79
C ASP A 58 -10.06 18.90 -10.00
N SER A 59 -9.91 18.83 -8.67
CA SER A 59 -9.66 19.97 -7.78
C SER A 59 -8.88 19.52 -6.54
N GLY A 60 -8.35 20.50 -5.79
CA GLY A 60 -7.52 20.25 -4.61
C GLY A 60 -6.06 20.03 -4.95
N ARG A 61 -5.27 19.56 -3.98
CA ARG A 61 -3.82 19.35 -4.12
C ARG A 61 -3.37 18.05 -3.48
N VAL A 62 -2.35 17.44 -4.10
CA VAL A 62 -1.65 16.25 -3.59
C VAL A 62 -0.18 16.61 -3.37
N ILE A 63 0.26 16.55 -2.12
CA ILE A 63 1.63 16.81 -1.71
C ILE A 63 2.26 15.47 -1.33
N VAL A 64 3.47 15.19 -1.86
CA VAL A 64 4.24 13.97 -1.58
C VAL A 64 5.70 14.33 -1.38
N ALA A 65 6.31 13.85 -0.31
CA ALA A 65 7.70 14.17 0.07
C ALA A 65 7.97 15.68 0.14
N GLY A 66 6.96 16.47 0.57
CA GLY A 66 7.03 17.93 0.68
C GLY A 66 6.80 18.70 -0.61
N GLU A 67 6.58 18.01 -1.74
CA GLU A 67 6.39 18.61 -3.06
C GLU A 67 4.92 18.52 -3.50
N ASP A 68 4.36 19.63 -4.01
CA ASP A 68 3.03 19.64 -4.63
C ASP A 68 3.13 19.02 -6.03
N ILE A 69 2.71 17.75 -6.15
CA ILE A 69 2.81 16.98 -7.40
C ILE A 69 1.58 17.11 -8.30
N THR A 70 0.60 17.91 -7.91
CA THR A 70 -0.74 17.99 -8.54
C THR A 70 -0.67 18.22 -10.05
N ASP A 71 0.23 19.09 -10.50
CA ASP A 71 0.37 19.48 -11.89
C ASP A 71 1.66 18.97 -12.55
N TRP A 72 2.38 18.05 -11.91
CA TRP A 72 3.65 17.54 -12.40
C TRP A 72 3.49 16.71 -13.68
N ASN A 73 4.49 16.80 -14.56
CA ASN A 73 4.61 15.96 -15.74
C ASN A 73 5.30 14.63 -15.43
N GLU A 74 5.31 13.70 -16.39
CA GLU A 74 5.88 12.37 -16.23
C GLU A 74 7.36 12.37 -15.81
N SER A 75 8.16 13.30 -16.30
CA SER A 75 9.58 13.40 -15.94
C SER A 75 9.78 13.76 -14.47
N GLN A 76 8.97 14.70 -13.95
CA GLN A 76 8.99 15.09 -12.55
C GLN A 76 8.42 13.97 -11.65
N LEU A 77 7.33 13.32 -12.06
CA LEU A 77 6.72 12.20 -11.34
C LEU A 77 7.64 10.99 -11.24
N ALA A 78 8.58 10.80 -12.17
CA ALA A 78 9.57 9.74 -12.08
C ALA A 78 10.44 9.85 -10.82
N GLU A 79 10.73 11.06 -10.33
CA GLU A 79 11.48 11.26 -9.08
C GLU A 79 10.66 10.85 -7.85
N ILE A 80 9.36 11.16 -7.83
CA ILE A 80 8.47 10.72 -6.76
C ILE A 80 8.34 9.20 -6.75
N ARG A 81 8.23 8.55 -7.91
CA ARG A 81 8.13 7.09 -8.03
C ARG A 81 9.42 6.35 -7.64
N ARG A 82 10.54 7.04 -7.45
CA ARG A 82 11.73 6.46 -6.80
C ARG A 82 11.63 6.50 -5.28
N LYS A 83 10.94 7.51 -4.72
CA LYS A 83 10.76 7.69 -3.28
C LYS A 83 9.56 6.93 -2.74
N VAL A 84 8.52 6.77 -3.55
CA VAL A 84 7.27 6.10 -3.17
C VAL A 84 7.02 4.94 -4.12
N THR A 85 6.85 3.75 -3.57
CA THR A 85 6.54 2.55 -4.35
C THR A 85 5.15 2.00 -4.01
N MET A 86 4.58 1.23 -4.94
CA MET A 86 3.25 0.66 -4.76
C MET A 86 3.28 -0.85 -4.96
N VAL A 87 2.71 -1.57 -3.99
CA VAL A 87 2.42 -3.00 -4.05
C VAL A 87 0.96 -3.15 -4.48
N PHE A 88 0.76 -3.63 -5.71
CA PHE A 88 -0.57 -3.81 -6.29
C PHE A 88 -1.26 -5.07 -5.76
N GLN A 89 -2.58 -5.06 -5.76
CA GLN A 89 -3.42 -6.17 -5.35
C GLN A 89 -3.09 -7.51 -6.05
N SER A 90 -2.75 -7.49 -7.34
CA SER A 90 -2.35 -8.67 -8.10
C SER A 90 -0.88 -9.08 -7.92
N GLY A 91 -0.08 -8.27 -7.20
CA GLY A 91 1.38 -8.38 -7.18
C GLY A 91 2.06 -7.83 -8.43
N ALA A 92 1.39 -7.87 -9.59
CA ALA A 92 1.85 -7.34 -10.89
C ALA A 92 3.30 -7.74 -11.24
N LEU A 93 3.68 -9.00 -11.00
CA LEU A 93 4.99 -9.54 -11.37
C LEU A 93 5.10 -9.70 -12.89
N PHE A 94 6.33 -9.62 -13.40
CA PHE A 94 6.63 -9.96 -14.78
C PHE A 94 6.68 -11.49 -14.92
N ASP A 95 5.74 -12.08 -15.65
CA ASP A 95 5.59 -13.52 -15.79
C ASP A 95 6.78 -14.19 -16.50
N SER A 96 7.49 -13.43 -17.35
CA SER A 96 8.67 -13.90 -18.10
C SER A 96 9.99 -13.80 -17.32
N LEU A 97 9.99 -13.20 -16.16
CA LEU A 97 11.17 -13.03 -15.30
C LEU A 97 11.09 -14.00 -14.12
N THR A 98 12.24 -14.49 -13.67
CA THR A 98 12.34 -15.24 -12.41
C THR A 98 12.01 -14.35 -11.21
N VAL A 99 11.87 -14.95 -10.03
CA VAL A 99 11.69 -14.22 -8.76
C VAL A 99 12.85 -13.27 -8.52
N GLY A 100 14.10 -13.75 -8.67
CA GLY A 100 15.29 -12.92 -8.50
C GLY A 100 15.33 -11.75 -9.49
N GLU A 101 15.01 -11.99 -10.76
CA GLU A 101 14.95 -10.96 -11.80
C GLU A 101 13.81 -9.95 -11.54
N ASN A 102 12.65 -10.39 -11.04
CA ASN A 102 11.57 -9.49 -10.62
C ASN A 102 12.04 -8.54 -9.52
N ILE A 103 12.75 -9.04 -8.50
CA ILE A 103 13.28 -8.22 -7.40
C ILE A 103 14.38 -7.28 -7.92
N ALA A 104 15.26 -7.76 -8.80
CA ALA A 104 16.35 -6.97 -9.37
C ALA A 104 15.88 -5.88 -10.34
N PHE A 105 14.73 -6.06 -10.99
CA PHE A 105 14.26 -5.23 -12.10
C PHE A 105 14.31 -3.71 -11.84
N PRO A 106 13.82 -3.19 -10.70
CA PRO A 106 13.89 -1.76 -10.41
C PRO A 106 15.33 -1.24 -10.27
N LEU A 107 16.29 -2.09 -9.91
CA LEU A 107 17.69 -1.71 -9.72
C LEU A 107 18.45 -1.64 -11.03
N GLN A 108 18.07 -2.43 -12.05
CA GLN A 108 18.73 -2.49 -13.35
C GLN A 108 18.68 -1.15 -14.12
N THR A 109 17.68 -0.31 -13.80
CA THR A 109 17.55 1.02 -14.41
C THR A 109 18.28 2.14 -13.64
N ARG A 110 18.92 1.79 -12.50
CA ARG A 110 19.61 2.76 -11.64
C ARG A 110 21.04 2.95 -12.12
N GLU A 111 21.39 4.19 -12.44
CA GLU A 111 22.76 4.54 -12.82
C GLU A 111 23.74 4.33 -11.65
N GLY A 112 24.92 3.79 -11.95
CA GLY A 112 26.03 3.68 -11.00
C GLY A 112 25.93 2.49 -10.03
N ILE A 113 24.92 1.61 -10.15
CA ILE A 113 24.86 0.36 -9.37
C ILE A 113 25.57 -0.77 -10.12
N THR A 114 26.39 -1.56 -9.43
CA THR A 114 27.08 -2.73 -10.00
C THR A 114 26.22 -3.99 -9.90
N GLY A 115 26.52 -5.01 -10.75
CA GLY A 115 25.85 -6.32 -10.66
C GLY A 115 25.95 -6.93 -9.27
N GLU A 116 27.15 -6.89 -8.66
CA GLU A 116 27.36 -7.41 -7.31
C GLU A 116 26.49 -6.71 -6.24
N GLN A 117 26.26 -5.40 -6.38
CA GLN A 117 25.36 -4.66 -5.48
C GLN A 117 23.90 -5.05 -5.69
N ILE A 118 23.50 -5.31 -6.94
CA ILE A 118 22.15 -5.80 -7.26
C ILE A 118 21.95 -7.18 -6.63
N ASP A 119 22.91 -8.11 -6.86
CA ASP A 119 22.83 -9.48 -6.35
C ASP A 119 22.77 -9.49 -4.81
N ALA A 120 23.61 -8.69 -4.15
CA ALA A 120 23.60 -8.55 -2.69
C ALA A 120 22.25 -8.02 -2.17
N ARG A 121 21.66 -7.02 -2.85
CA ARG A 121 20.36 -6.47 -2.46
C ARG A 121 19.22 -7.45 -2.70
N VAL A 122 19.25 -8.21 -3.79
CA VAL A 122 18.29 -9.29 -4.07
C VAL A 122 18.35 -10.36 -2.99
N ALA A 123 19.55 -10.82 -2.62
CA ALA A 123 19.75 -11.82 -1.58
C ALA A 123 19.21 -11.32 -0.21
N GLU A 124 19.54 -10.09 0.19
CA GLU A 124 19.05 -9.48 1.43
C GLU A 124 17.51 -9.47 1.49
N LEU A 125 16.86 -8.99 0.41
CA LEU A 125 15.41 -8.91 0.34
C LEU A 125 14.75 -10.29 0.27
N ALA A 126 15.38 -11.25 -0.41
CA ALA A 126 14.89 -12.61 -0.51
C ALA A 126 14.88 -13.31 0.86
N GLU A 127 15.91 -13.12 1.67
CA GLU A 127 15.96 -13.61 3.06
C GLU A 127 14.92 -12.90 3.93
N MET A 128 14.83 -11.56 3.85
CA MET A 128 13.90 -10.75 4.64
C MET A 128 12.43 -11.14 4.39
N LEU A 129 12.08 -11.46 3.14
CA LEU A 129 10.74 -11.78 2.66
C LEU A 129 10.49 -13.30 2.54
N GLU A 130 11.44 -14.15 2.98
CA GLU A 130 11.31 -15.60 3.01
C GLU A 130 11.07 -16.23 1.62
N VAL A 131 11.76 -15.71 0.58
CA VAL A 131 11.66 -16.18 -0.81
C VAL A 131 12.99 -16.62 -1.41
N ALA A 132 14.03 -16.80 -0.58
CA ALA A 132 15.38 -17.14 -1.03
C ALA A 132 15.46 -18.50 -1.75
N ASP A 133 14.62 -19.45 -1.39
CA ASP A 133 14.56 -20.81 -1.95
C ASP A 133 13.87 -20.90 -3.33
N VAL A 134 13.30 -19.79 -3.80
CA VAL A 134 12.54 -19.75 -5.06
C VAL A 134 13.06 -18.71 -6.07
N LEU A 135 14.26 -18.16 -5.88
CA LEU A 135 14.82 -17.09 -6.71
C LEU A 135 14.89 -17.44 -8.20
N ASP A 136 15.14 -18.70 -8.53
CA ASP A 136 15.25 -19.19 -9.90
C ASP A 136 13.92 -19.57 -10.55
N LYS A 137 12.81 -19.56 -9.78
CA LYS A 137 11.48 -19.90 -10.28
C LYS A 137 10.82 -18.70 -10.95
N VAL A 138 9.93 -18.99 -11.90
CA VAL A 138 9.05 -17.98 -12.51
C VAL A 138 7.73 -17.85 -11.71
N PRO A 139 6.98 -16.74 -11.84
CA PRO A 139 5.75 -16.53 -11.08
C PRO A 139 4.71 -17.65 -11.21
N SER A 140 4.64 -18.35 -12.34
CA SER A 140 3.72 -19.47 -12.53
C SER A 140 4.03 -20.71 -11.66
N GLU A 141 5.24 -20.82 -11.11
CA GLU A 141 5.73 -21.96 -10.32
C GLU A 141 5.64 -21.73 -8.80
N ILE A 142 5.19 -20.56 -8.37
CA ILE A 142 5.12 -20.18 -6.96
C ILE A 142 3.68 -19.87 -6.51
N SER A 143 3.43 -20.01 -5.21
CA SER A 143 2.13 -19.74 -4.61
C SER A 143 1.72 -18.26 -4.69
N THR A 144 0.43 -17.98 -4.55
CA THR A 144 -0.07 -16.60 -4.51
C THR A 144 0.53 -15.80 -3.34
N GLY A 145 0.71 -16.42 -2.16
CA GLY A 145 1.38 -15.80 -1.02
C GLY A 145 2.84 -15.45 -1.33
N THR A 146 3.59 -16.38 -1.94
CA THR A 146 4.97 -16.12 -2.38
C THR A 146 5.03 -14.99 -3.41
N LYS A 147 4.08 -14.93 -4.37
CA LYS A 147 3.98 -13.80 -5.32
C LYS A 147 3.82 -12.45 -4.61
N ARG A 148 3.06 -12.41 -3.52
CA ARG A 148 2.90 -11.20 -2.70
C ARG A 148 4.22 -10.79 -2.04
N ALA A 149 4.92 -11.73 -1.42
CA ALA A 149 6.22 -11.48 -0.82
C ALA A 149 7.23 -10.96 -1.86
N VAL A 150 7.29 -11.57 -3.05
CA VAL A 150 8.13 -11.11 -4.17
C VAL A 150 7.75 -9.69 -4.64
N ALA A 151 6.45 -9.38 -4.72
CA ALA A 151 6.00 -8.04 -5.09
C ALA A 151 6.42 -6.97 -4.05
N ILE A 152 6.38 -7.33 -2.76
CA ILE A 152 6.88 -6.48 -1.67
C ILE A 152 8.40 -6.34 -1.77
N ALA A 153 9.14 -7.44 -2.00
CA ALA A 153 10.60 -7.41 -2.18
C ALA A 153 11.00 -6.49 -3.34
N ARG A 154 10.32 -6.61 -4.48
CA ARG A 154 10.54 -5.73 -5.63
C ARG A 154 10.26 -4.26 -5.31
N ALA A 155 9.19 -3.97 -4.55
CA ALA A 155 8.87 -2.61 -4.13
C ALA A 155 9.94 -2.03 -3.19
N LEU A 156 10.56 -2.85 -2.35
CA LEU A 156 11.63 -2.47 -1.42
C LEU A 156 13.01 -2.35 -2.08
N ALA A 157 13.19 -2.87 -3.29
CA ALA A 157 14.50 -2.98 -3.94
C ALA A 157 15.22 -1.62 -4.04
N GLN A 158 14.52 -0.55 -4.42
CA GLN A 158 15.08 0.80 -4.55
C GLN A 158 15.20 1.56 -3.23
N ASP A 159 14.94 0.93 -2.09
CA ASP A 159 14.93 1.55 -0.77
C ASP A 159 14.03 2.80 -0.69
N PRO A 160 12.73 2.67 -0.99
CA PRO A 160 11.80 3.80 -1.01
C PRO A 160 11.63 4.43 0.38
N GLU A 161 11.24 5.72 0.41
CA GLU A 161 10.88 6.44 1.63
C GLU A 161 9.47 6.08 2.12
N ALA A 162 8.57 5.73 1.17
CA ALA A 162 7.21 5.31 1.49
C ALA A 162 6.73 4.13 0.63
N ILE A 163 5.84 3.31 1.21
CA ILE A 163 5.27 2.13 0.56
C ILE A 163 3.74 2.22 0.60
N LEU A 164 3.11 2.05 -0.55
CA LEU A 164 1.67 1.99 -0.71
C LEU A 164 1.24 0.54 -0.95
N TYR A 165 0.36 0.02 -0.11
CA TYR A 165 -0.20 -1.33 -0.27
C TYR A 165 -1.66 -1.23 -0.71
N ASP A 166 -1.99 -1.78 -1.86
CA ASP A 166 -3.37 -1.82 -2.38
C ASP A 166 -3.96 -3.20 -2.17
N GLU A 167 -4.83 -3.34 -1.17
CA GLU A 167 -5.55 -4.56 -0.79
C GLU A 167 -4.61 -5.79 -0.67
N PRO A 168 -3.57 -5.77 0.19
CA PRO A 168 -2.52 -6.79 0.19
C PRO A 168 -2.98 -8.19 0.62
N THR A 169 -4.11 -8.31 1.33
CA THR A 169 -4.66 -9.59 1.81
C THR A 169 -5.86 -10.08 1.00
N THR A 170 -6.29 -9.34 0.00
CA THR A 170 -7.46 -9.70 -0.81
C THR A 170 -7.13 -10.81 -1.81
N MET A 171 -8.08 -11.73 -2.06
CA MET A 171 -7.97 -12.85 -3.01
C MET A 171 -6.87 -13.88 -2.64
N VAL A 172 -6.55 -14.02 -1.37
CA VAL A 172 -5.72 -15.10 -0.84
C VAL A 172 -6.49 -15.86 0.24
N ASP A 173 -6.08 -17.09 0.50
CA ASP A 173 -6.68 -17.85 1.60
C ASP A 173 -6.36 -17.22 2.98
N PRO A 174 -7.14 -17.52 4.02
CA PRO A 174 -6.98 -16.88 5.33
C PRO A 174 -5.59 -17.05 5.96
N LEU A 175 -4.94 -18.20 5.74
CA LEU A 175 -3.60 -18.45 6.27
C LEU A 175 -2.56 -17.56 5.57
N MET A 176 -2.65 -17.43 4.26
CA MET A 176 -1.79 -16.55 3.49
C MET A 176 -2.06 -15.07 3.78
N ALA A 177 -3.32 -14.69 4.03
CA ALA A 177 -3.67 -13.34 4.47
C ALA A 177 -3.02 -13.01 5.81
N ALA A 178 -3.09 -13.92 6.77
CA ALA A 178 -2.42 -13.78 8.07
C ALA A 178 -0.90 -13.65 7.92
N HIS A 179 -0.26 -14.53 7.13
CA HIS A 179 1.17 -14.47 6.86
C HIS A 179 1.58 -13.15 6.19
N THR A 180 0.84 -12.68 5.19
CA THR A 180 1.10 -11.38 4.54
C THR A 180 0.98 -10.23 5.53
N SER A 181 -0.01 -10.28 6.43
CA SER A 181 -0.23 -9.29 7.49
C SER A 181 0.95 -9.25 8.47
N ASP A 182 1.45 -10.43 8.89
CA ASP A 182 2.62 -10.57 9.77
C ASP A 182 3.88 -10.01 9.11
N LEU A 183 4.05 -10.29 7.82
CA LEU A 183 5.18 -9.80 7.04
C LEU A 183 5.17 -8.27 6.94
N ILE A 184 4.03 -7.66 6.63
CA ILE A 184 3.91 -6.19 6.56
C ILE A 184 4.15 -5.57 7.94
N LEU A 185 3.65 -6.17 9.02
CA LEU A 185 3.91 -5.71 10.39
C LEU A 185 5.41 -5.76 10.72
N LYS A 186 6.08 -6.88 10.44
CA LYS A 186 7.53 -7.04 10.61
C LYS A 186 8.31 -5.96 9.84
N LEU A 187 7.92 -5.66 8.59
CA LEU A 187 8.52 -4.59 7.79
C LEU A 187 8.28 -3.20 8.40
N LYS A 188 7.06 -2.92 8.88
CA LYS A 188 6.74 -1.67 9.59
C LYS A 188 7.67 -1.48 10.79
N GLU A 189 7.81 -2.50 11.64
CA GLU A 189 8.61 -2.47 12.87
C GLU A 189 10.12 -2.43 12.61
N THR A 190 10.59 -3.01 11.49
CA THR A 190 12.02 -3.09 11.17
C THR A 190 12.51 -1.89 10.38
N LEU A 191 11.72 -1.44 9.39
CA LEU A 191 12.16 -0.43 8.42
C LEU A 191 11.70 0.99 8.79
N HIS A 192 10.69 1.13 9.64
CA HIS A 192 10.10 2.41 10.06
C HIS A 192 9.77 3.37 8.89
N LYS A 193 9.39 2.79 7.74
CA LYS A 193 9.04 3.57 6.55
C LYS A 193 7.62 4.13 6.64
N THR A 194 7.39 5.26 5.99
CA THR A 194 6.04 5.79 5.78
C THR A 194 5.22 4.78 4.99
N SER A 195 4.00 4.50 5.40
CA SER A 195 3.16 3.52 4.70
C SER A 195 1.70 3.96 4.61
N ILE A 196 1.07 3.64 3.48
CA ILE A 196 -0.38 3.65 3.36
C ILE A 196 -0.82 2.24 2.98
N VAL A 197 -1.79 1.72 3.74
CA VAL A 197 -2.41 0.42 3.47
C VAL A 197 -3.87 0.63 3.15
N VAL A 198 -4.26 0.37 1.91
CA VAL A 198 -5.67 0.34 1.52
C VAL A 198 -6.20 -1.06 1.77
N THR A 199 -7.26 -1.17 2.53
CA THR A 199 -7.92 -2.45 2.80
C THR A 199 -9.37 -2.28 3.25
N HIS A 200 -10.14 -3.35 3.16
CA HIS A 200 -11.44 -3.49 3.82
C HIS A 200 -11.39 -4.46 5.02
N ASP A 201 -10.26 -5.13 5.23
CA ASP A 201 -10.01 -6.06 6.33
C ASP A 201 -9.70 -5.29 7.62
N THR A 202 -10.61 -5.34 8.61
CA THR A 202 -10.46 -4.65 9.90
C THR A 202 -9.36 -5.27 10.75
N HIS A 203 -9.08 -6.57 10.62
CA HIS A 203 -8.01 -7.23 11.35
C HIS A 203 -6.64 -6.72 10.90
N LEU A 204 -6.43 -6.62 9.59
CA LEU A 204 -5.23 -6.00 9.02
C LEU A 204 -5.12 -4.53 9.44
N GLY A 205 -6.23 -3.78 9.34
CA GLY A 205 -6.29 -2.38 9.74
C GLY A 205 -5.89 -2.18 11.20
N LYS A 206 -6.49 -2.94 12.12
CA LYS A 206 -6.18 -2.91 13.56
C LYS A 206 -4.72 -3.21 13.86
N LYS A 207 -4.14 -4.15 13.12
CA LYS A 207 -2.77 -4.62 13.30
C LYS A 207 -1.74 -3.59 12.86
N LEU A 208 -2.01 -2.82 11.80
CA LEU A 208 -1.05 -1.96 11.16
C LEU A 208 -1.22 -0.46 11.42
N ALA A 209 -2.47 0.00 11.66
CA ALA A 209 -2.77 1.42 11.69
C ALA A 209 -2.20 2.15 12.91
N ASP A 210 -1.39 3.18 12.67
CA ASP A 210 -1.18 4.24 13.65
C ASP A 210 -2.39 5.18 13.63
N ARG A 211 -2.86 5.53 12.41
CA ARG A 211 -4.13 6.23 12.18
C ARG A 211 -4.91 5.60 11.03
N LEU A 212 -6.20 5.86 11.03
CA LEU A 212 -7.17 5.39 10.04
C LEU A 212 -7.81 6.58 9.33
N VAL A 213 -7.91 6.49 8.00
CA VAL A 213 -8.83 7.25 7.16
C VAL A 213 -9.98 6.34 6.78
N PHE A 214 -11.21 6.69 7.14
CA PHE A 214 -12.39 5.95 6.68
C PHE A 214 -13.09 6.75 5.59
N LEU A 215 -13.12 6.18 4.37
CA LEU A 215 -13.82 6.75 3.24
C LEU A 215 -15.26 6.23 3.18
N HIS A 216 -16.21 7.16 3.06
CA HIS A 216 -17.62 6.88 2.89
C HIS A 216 -18.22 7.86 1.87
N GLU A 217 -18.87 7.32 0.84
CA GLU A 217 -19.49 8.13 -0.24
C GLU A 217 -18.53 9.18 -0.83
N GLY A 218 -17.28 8.78 -1.06
CA GLY A 218 -16.24 9.64 -1.64
C GLY A 218 -15.62 10.67 -0.67
N LYS A 219 -16.04 10.71 0.59
CA LYS A 219 -15.57 11.69 1.60
C LYS A 219 -14.78 11.00 2.72
N VAL A 220 -13.94 11.78 3.40
CA VAL A 220 -13.34 11.35 4.67
C VAL A 220 -14.39 11.48 5.77
N ALA A 221 -14.96 10.34 6.16
CA ALA A 221 -15.95 10.27 7.22
C ALA A 221 -15.33 10.13 8.61
N PHE A 222 -14.08 9.65 8.68
CA PHE A 222 -13.28 9.59 9.90
C PHE A 222 -11.80 9.70 9.56
N PHE A 223 -11.04 10.42 10.39
CA PHE A 223 -9.58 10.46 10.34
C PHE A 223 -9.03 10.61 11.75
N GLY A 224 -8.34 9.60 12.25
CA GLY A 224 -7.83 9.57 13.61
C GLY A 224 -7.21 8.25 14.01
N PRO A 225 -6.79 8.10 15.29
CA PRO A 225 -6.25 6.85 15.84
C PRO A 225 -7.25 5.69 15.74
N TRP A 226 -6.72 4.47 15.59
CA TRP A 226 -7.58 3.27 15.53
C TRP A 226 -8.53 3.15 16.73
N LEU A 227 -8.06 3.48 17.94
CA LEU A 227 -8.85 3.35 19.17
C LEU A 227 -10.11 4.25 19.16
N GLU A 228 -10.02 5.43 18.56
CA GLU A 228 -11.14 6.33 18.40
C GLU A 228 -12.16 5.81 17.38
N PHE A 229 -11.68 5.22 16.28
CA PHE A 229 -12.53 4.53 15.32
C PHE A 229 -13.26 3.35 15.97
N GLU A 230 -12.56 2.53 16.76
CA GLU A 230 -13.12 1.35 17.42
C GLU A 230 -14.21 1.73 18.44
N SER A 231 -14.04 2.85 19.14
CA SER A 231 -15.00 3.36 20.14
C SER A 231 -16.12 4.24 19.59
N SER A 232 -16.04 4.62 18.31
CA SER A 232 -17.02 5.52 17.67
C SER A 232 -18.42 4.93 17.68
N GLN A 233 -19.41 5.76 18.07
CA GLN A 233 -20.84 5.42 18.08
C GLN A 233 -21.55 5.82 16.78
N GLU A 234 -20.85 6.38 15.82
CA GLU A 234 -21.43 6.73 14.53
C GLU A 234 -21.96 5.49 13.81
N SER A 235 -23.21 5.56 13.37
CA SER A 235 -23.96 4.39 12.89
C SER A 235 -23.30 3.70 11.70
N PHE A 236 -22.70 4.46 10.76
CA PHE A 236 -22.04 3.89 9.57
C PHE A 236 -20.69 3.22 9.94
N LEU A 237 -19.91 3.77 10.88
CA LEU A 237 -18.67 3.17 11.37
C LEU A 237 -18.97 1.87 12.15
N ARG A 238 -20.00 1.92 13.02
CA ARG A 238 -20.44 0.75 13.75
C ARG A 238 -20.93 -0.36 12.82
N ASN A 239 -21.74 -0.03 11.82
CA ASN A 239 -22.23 -1.00 10.85
C ASN A 239 -21.10 -1.62 10.03
N PHE A 240 -20.07 -0.85 9.69
CA PHE A 240 -18.90 -1.38 8.99
C PHE A 240 -18.15 -2.41 9.84
N ARG A 241 -17.88 -2.11 11.12
CA ARG A 241 -17.24 -3.04 12.05
C ARG A 241 -18.05 -4.33 12.25
N LEU A 242 -19.38 -4.20 12.44
CA LEU A 242 -20.27 -5.35 12.63
C LEU A 242 -20.36 -6.25 11.39
N GLN A 243 -20.23 -5.72 10.18
CA GLN A 243 -20.23 -6.53 8.96
C GLN A 243 -19.00 -7.43 8.87
N ASP A 244 -17.87 -6.96 9.38
CA ASP A 244 -16.61 -7.73 9.38
C ASP A 244 -16.60 -8.80 10.50
N GLU A 245 -17.21 -8.51 11.66
CA GLU A 245 -17.37 -9.48 12.75
C GLU A 245 -18.33 -10.63 12.40
N LEU A 246 -19.26 -10.41 11.45
CA LEU A 246 -20.22 -11.41 10.99
C LEU A 246 -19.65 -12.37 9.92
N ILE A 247 -18.45 -12.14 9.42
CA ILE A 247 -17.68 -13.14 8.66
C ILE A 247 -16.97 -14.01 9.70
N PRO A 248 -17.47 -15.22 10.03
CA PRO A 248 -16.84 -16.02 11.08
C PRO A 248 -15.39 -16.29 10.70
N ALA A 249 -14.46 -15.99 11.60
CA ALA A 249 -13.18 -16.66 11.60
C ALA A 249 -13.51 -18.16 11.53
N LEU A 250 -13.18 -18.82 10.42
CA LEU A 250 -13.27 -20.26 10.33
C LEU A 250 -12.43 -20.79 11.47
N ASP A 251 -13.11 -21.37 12.48
CA ASP A 251 -12.49 -22.05 13.62
C ASP A 251 -11.47 -23.05 13.07
N VAL A 252 -10.20 -22.70 13.16
CA VAL A 252 -9.09 -23.61 12.92
C VAL A 252 -8.86 -24.37 14.23
N THR A 253 -9.88 -25.17 14.62
CA THR A 253 -9.75 -26.18 15.67
C THR A 253 -10.40 -27.45 15.16
N THR A 254 -9.60 -28.23 14.44
CA THR A 254 -9.53 -29.70 14.53
C THR A 254 -8.27 -30.17 13.81
#